data_4b0b14d58cda368915d2c75561e3bb9e
#
_entry.id   4b0b14d58cda368915d2c75561e3bb9e
#
_cell.length_a   1.000
_cell.length_b   1.000
_cell.length_c   1.000
_cell.angle_alpha   90.00
_cell.angle_beta   90.00
_cell.angle_gamma   90.00
#
_symmetry.space_group_name_H-M   'P 1'
#
loop_
_entity.id
_entity.type
_entity.pdbx_description
1 polymer ?
#
loop_
_entity_poly.entity_id
_entity_poly.type
_entity_poly.pdbx_seq_one_letter_code
_entity_poly.pdbx_strand_id
1 'polypeptide(L)'
;MTGVRAAVWLALLWGATASAQAPTAPAPAPRFDIESFVIEGNTLIQPYELYALIEPYAGKQKDFGDIQRALEALQAFYVQRGYNAVRVLIPEQDIRGGRVHLQVVEARIRNVRIEGNKFFDNDNVRGSLPALREGEPPNTREIGANVTLANENPIRQERVVLESTSEEGMVDAVVRVTDADPWRTTAFFDNSGNPTTGHNRAGIGFLNANFGGADHVLNLQVITSPTQWDDVLILGGGYRIPFYQNNALLDVYGGYSDVDSGTLQDLFAVSGSGSVLGARYTQVLERLGSYEQKLSIGWEWKAFENDVVLVGTTTTLVPDVTTIPLLLTYTGRAVEPGSDIGFYLQYAANNPHGDGDASKRAIDAARAGARPRFQIVRAGISYSRALPEDNILRIALDGQYTKDALIPGEQFGMGGQNSVRGFYERTAAHDIGHRVTVEMYGPEIGYQIAPDWKARVLGFIDAARGKDQAPARLAESGLMSIGVGARATKGKHLSLRADFALVVDGTANRETGELRTHFGLAYTF
;
A
#
# COMPACT_ATOMS: atom_id res chain seq x y z
N MET A 1 -21.06 15.59 -67.56
CA MET A 1 -21.38 16.75 -68.44
C MET A 1 -20.68 17.95 -67.88
N THR A 2 -19.76 18.43 -68.69
CA THR A 2 -19.25 19.80 -68.89
C THR A 2 -18.59 20.43 -67.65
N GLY A 3 -17.31 20.76 -67.61
CA GLY A 3 -16.36 21.04 -68.67
C GLY A 3 -15.77 22.44 -68.49
N VAL A 4 -14.42 22.51 -68.39
CA VAL A 4 -13.59 23.56 -69.04
C VAL A 4 -13.50 24.89 -68.29
N ARG A 5 -12.37 25.55 -68.10
CA ARG A 5 -11.13 25.74 -68.90
C ARG A 5 -10.06 26.42 -68.05
N ALA A 6 -8.83 26.05 -68.33
CA ALA A 6 -7.59 26.72 -67.95
C ALA A 6 -7.47 28.13 -68.54
N ALA A 7 -6.86 29.06 -67.83
CA ALA A 7 -6.24 30.24 -68.36
C ALA A 7 -4.84 30.42 -67.78
N VAL A 8 -3.84 30.27 -68.63
CA VAL A 8 -2.41 30.51 -68.39
C VAL A 8 -2.18 32.03 -68.51
N TRP A 9 -1.57 32.63 -67.46
CA TRP A 9 -0.92 33.91 -67.51
C TRP A 9 0.56 33.77 -67.21
N LEU A 10 1.39 33.97 -68.29
CA LEU A 10 2.83 34.17 -68.19
C LEU A 10 3.06 35.58 -67.62
N ALA A 11 3.66 35.74 -66.48
CA ALA A 11 4.23 36.98 -65.99
C ALA A 11 5.76 36.83 -65.91
N LEU A 12 6.45 37.58 -66.73
CA LEU A 12 7.89 37.77 -66.75
C LEU A 12 8.37 38.34 -65.41
N LEU A 13 9.14 37.57 -64.65
CA LEU A 13 9.83 38.01 -63.44
C LEU A 13 11.25 38.49 -63.82
N TRP A 14 11.48 39.77 -63.66
CA TRP A 14 12.80 40.36 -63.53
C TRP A 14 13.44 39.85 -62.23
N GLY A 15 14.56 39.17 -62.34
CA GLY A 15 15.33 38.70 -61.20
C GLY A 15 15.97 39.85 -60.41
N ALA A 16 15.50 40.05 -59.19
CA ALA A 16 16.27 40.72 -58.17
C ALA A 16 17.02 39.65 -57.38
N THR A 17 18.30 39.53 -57.58
CA THR A 17 19.19 38.72 -56.73
C THR A 17 19.31 39.38 -55.37
N ALA A 18 18.44 38.99 -54.45
CA ALA A 18 18.65 39.26 -53.04
C ALA A 18 19.77 38.35 -52.55
N SER A 19 20.93 38.91 -52.33
CA SER A 19 22.01 38.26 -51.58
C SER A 19 21.51 37.92 -50.19
N ALA A 20 21.08 36.67 -49.95
CA ALA A 20 20.84 36.16 -48.62
C ALA A 20 22.19 36.15 -47.90
N GLN A 21 22.37 37.09 -46.97
CA GLN A 21 23.45 37.03 -46.00
C GLN A 21 23.30 35.71 -45.22
N ALA A 22 24.28 34.79 -45.38
CA ALA A 22 24.34 33.60 -44.53
C ALA A 22 24.35 34.04 -43.07
N PRO A 23 23.59 33.37 -42.17
CA PRO A 23 23.65 33.69 -40.76
C PRO A 23 25.09 33.62 -40.33
N THR A 24 25.63 34.71 -39.85
CA THR A 24 26.94 34.78 -39.22
C THR A 24 26.98 33.72 -38.11
N ALA A 25 27.89 32.78 -38.19
CA ALA A 25 28.14 31.81 -37.16
C ALA A 25 28.31 32.57 -35.83
N PRO A 26 27.66 32.13 -34.72
CA PRO A 26 27.82 32.81 -33.44
C PRO A 26 29.34 32.85 -33.11
N ALA A 27 29.79 34.00 -32.66
CA ALA A 27 31.18 34.17 -32.23
C ALA A 27 31.50 33.08 -31.19
N PRO A 28 32.70 32.46 -31.28
CA PRO A 28 33.07 31.44 -30.30
C PRO A 28 33.00 32.02 -28.91
N ALA A 29 32.35 31.29 -27.99
CA ALA A 29 32.24 31.70 -26.60
C ALA A 29 33.62 32.01 -26.02
N PRO A 30 33.80 33.10 -25.27
CA PRO A 30 35.08 33.44 -24.65
C PRO A 30 35.55 32.32 -23.75
N ARG A 31 36.79 31.87 -23.95
CA ARG A 31 37.41 30.82 -23.15
C ARG A 31 38.40 31.43 -22.15
N PHE A 32 38.41 30.86 -20.95
CA PHE A 32 39.29 31.26 -19.84
C PHE A 32 39.69 30.01 -19.03
N ASP A 33 40.68 30.17 -18.18
CA ASP A 33 41.12 29.11 -17.29
C ASP A 33 40.38 29.23 -15.95
N ILE A 34 39.79 28.11 -15.47
CA ILE A 34 39.20 28.02 -14.12
C ILE A 34 40.20 27.24 -13.25
N GLU A 35 40.88 27.95 -12.36
CA GLU A 35 41.83 27.33 -11.44
C GLU A 35 41.11 26.60 -10.30
N SER A 36 40.06 27.21 -9.78
CA SER A 36 39.27 26.63 -8.68
C SER A 36 37.89 27.25 -8.56
N PHE A 37 36.96 26.49 -7.96
CA PHE A 37 35.68 26.99 -7.49
C PHE A 37 35.77 27.31 -6.00
N VAL A 38 35.09 28.36 -5.56
CA VAL A 38 34.89 28.73 -4.16
C VAL A 38 33.39 28.63 -3.86
N ILE A 39 33.01 27.70 -2.97
CA ILE A 39 31.61 27.47 -2.57
C ILE A 39 31.38 28.18 -1.23
N GLU A 40 30.44 29.13 -1.21
CA GLU A 40 30.07 29.89 -0.02
C GLU A 40 28.64 29.57 0.39
N GLY A 41 28.31 29.67 1.70
CA GLY A 41 26.97 29.50 2.24
C GLY A 41 26.53 28.05 2.46
N ASN A 42 27.37 27.05 2.17
CA ASN A 42 27.07 25.65 2.46
C ASN A 42 27.28 25.32 3.95
N THR A 43 26.22 24.75 4.59
CA THR A 43 26.28 24.21 5.96
C THR A 43 25.77 22.76 6.05
N LEU A 44 25.06 22.26 5.01
CA LEU A 44 24.34 20.99 5.03
C LEU A 44 25.18 19.80 4.58
N ILE A 45 26.14 20.03 3.70
CA ILE A 45 26.91 18.96 3.05
C ILE A 45 28.40 19.15 3.35
N GLN A 46 29.13 18.05 3.50
CA GLN A 46 30.55 18.10 3.72
C GLN A 46 31.28 18.75 2.53
N PRO A 47 32.13 19.76 2.74
CA PRO A 47 32.77 20.51 1.65
C PRO A 47 33.49 19.59 0.64
N TYR A 48 34.16 18.54 1.09
CA TYR A 48 34.91 17.64 0.21
C TYR A 48 34.01 16.94 -0.82
N GLU A 49 32.75 16.64 -0.47
CA GLU A 49 31.78 16.02 -1.41
C GLU A 49 31.42 17.01 -2.53
N LEU A 50 31.17 18.27 -2.18
CA LEU A 50 30.83 19.30 -3.14
C LEU A 50 32.00 19.61 -4.08
N TYR A 51 33.24 19.76 -3.54
CA TYR A 51 34.41 20.00 -4.36
C TYR A 51 34.73 18.84 -5.31
N ALA A 52 34.66 17.60 -4.85
CA ALA A 52 34.87 16.42 -5.70
C ALA A 52 33.87 16.36 -6.85
N LEU A 53 32.62 16.81 -6.65
CA LEU A 53 31.58 16.84 -7.67
C LEU A 53 31.89 17.85 -8.80
N ILE A 54 32.44 19.03 -8.47
CA ILE A 54 32.65 20.12 -9.44
C ILE A 54 34.09 20.18 -9.99
N GLU A 55 35.03 19.41 -9.43
CA GLU A 55 36.40 19.31 -9.90
C GLU A 55 36.55 19.11 -11.41
N PRO A 56 35.73 18.26 -12.09
CA PRO A 56 35.82 18.04 -13.53
C PRO A 56 35.52 19.28 -14.39
N TYR A 57 34.87 20.28 -13.81
CA TYR A 57 34.55 21.55 -14.50
C TYR A 57 35.64 22.61 -14.38
N ALA A 58 36.64 22.40 -13.53
CA ALA A 58 37.85 23.25 -13.46
C ALA A 58 38.86 22.85 -14.56
N GLY A 59 39.82 23.72 -14.85
CA GLY A 59 40.90 23.48 -15.79
C GLY A 59 41.05 24.55 -16.84
N LYS A 60 41.90 24.27 -17.86
CA LYS A 60 42.21 25.21 -18.94
C LYS A 60 41.16 25.21 -20.05
N GLN A 61 41.07 26.35 -20.76
CA GLN A 61 40.18 26.51 -21.94
C GLN A 61 38.70 26.22 -21.69
N LYS A 62 38.23 26.53 -20.49
CA LYS A 62 36.82 26.40 -20.09
C LYS A 62 35.99 27.58 -20.62
N ASP A 63 34.69 27.46 -20.56
CA ASP A 63 33.76 28.51 -20.92
C ASP A 63 32.67 28.70 -19.83
N PHE A 64 31.75 29.65 -20.04
CA PHE A 64 30.69 29.90 -19.10
C PHE A 64 29.75 28.68 -18.95
N GLY A 65 29.62 27.84 -20.00
CA GLY A 65 28.86 26.60 -19.93
C GLY A 65 29.46 25.57 -18.95
N ASP A 66 30.78 25.58 -18.71
CA ASP A 66 31.40 24.74 -17.67
C ASP A 66 30.97 25.19 -16.27
N ILE A 67 30.92 26.52 -16.03
CA ILE A 67 30.43 27.09 -14.77
C ILE A 67 28.94 26.72 -14.56
N GLN A 68 28.13 26.84 -15.61
CA GLN A 68 26.73 26.48 -15.56
C GLN A 68 26.53 24.99 -15.23
N ARG A 69 27.32 24.10 -15.84
CA ARG A 69 27.28 22.65 -15.54
C ARG A 69 27.73 22.35 -14.10
N ALA A 70 28.72 23.05 -13.57
CA ALA A 70 29.13 22.92 -12.18
C ALA A 70 28.00 23.34 -11.21
N LEU A 71 27.33 24.47 -11.50
CA LEU A 71 26.16 24.93 -10.76
C LEU A 71 25.04 23.91 -10.79
N GLU A 72 24.68 23.41 -11.98
CA GLU A 72 23.61 22.40 -12.17
C GLU A 72 23.94 21.10 -11.43
N ALA A 73 25.21 20.67 -11.46
CA ALA A 73 25.64 19.48 -10.72
C ALA A 73 25.48 19.67 -9.20
N LEU A 74 25.88 20.82 -8.66
CA LEU A 74 25.66 21.15 -7.24
C LEU A 74 24.17 21.19 -6.90
N GLN A 75 23.38 21.89 -7.70
CA GLN A 75 21.93 21.98 -7.49
C GLN A 75 21.29 20.59 -7.48
N ALA A 76 21.63 19.74 -8.46
CA ALA A 76 21.14 18.37 -8.54
C ALA A 76 21.55 17.54 -7.33
N PHE A 77 22.74 17.73 -6.81
CA PHE A 77 23.25 17.01 -5.64
C PHE A 77 22.48 17.37 -4.36
N TYR A 78 22.17 18.65 -4.14
CA TYR A 78 21.30 19.06 -3.03
C TYR A 78 19.91 18.48 -3.16
N VAL A 79 19.32 18.50 -4.36
CA VAL A 79 18.01 17.90 -4.66
C VAL A 79 18.02 16.39 -4.37
N GLN A 80 19.09 15.68 -4.79
CA GLN A 80 19.24 14.25 -4.48
C GLN A 80 19.33 13.95 -2.99
N ARG A 81 19.83 14.90 -2.17
CA ARG A 81 19.87 14.76 -0.70
C ARG A 81 18.57 15.21 -0.02
N GLY A 82 17.57 15.65 -0.78
CA GLY A 82 16.27 16.09 -0.27
C GLY A 82 16.16 17.60 0.00
N TYR A 83 17.17 18.38 -0.30
CA TYR A 83 17.19 19.82 -0.05
C TYR A 83 16.70 20.62 -1.27
N ASN A 84 15.43 20.44 -1.64
CA ASN A 84 14.84 21.05 -2.83
C ASN A 84 14.66 22.58 -2.72
N ALA A 85 14.74 23.15 -1.52
CA ALA A 85 14.65 24.57 -1.27
C ALA A 85 16.02 25.29 -1.35
N VAL A 86 17.11 24.54 -1.53
CA VAL A 86 18.45 25.12 -1.73
C VAL A 86 18.58 25.63 -3.14
N ARG A 87 19.18 26.80 -3.30
CA ARG A 87 19.54 27.40 -4.59
C ARG A 87 21.04 27.60 -4.68
N VAL A 88 21.62 27.30 -5.83
CA VAL A 88 23.00 27.64 -6.14
C VAL A 88 22.99 28.79 -7.14
N LEU A 89 23.73 29.87 -6.85
CA LEU A 89 23.75 31.09 -7.64
C LEU A 89 25.19 31.39 -8.06
N ILE A 90 25.33 32.06 -9.19
CA ILE A 90 26.59 32.70 -9.61
C ILE A 90 26.43 34.20 -9.28
N PRO A 91 27.09 34.71 -8.22
CA PRO A 91 27.05 36.14 -7.93
C PRO A 91 27.74 36.92 -9.04
N GLU A 92 27.40 38.20 -9.16
CA GLU A 92 28.12 39.10 -10.05
C GLU A 92 29.58 39.17 -9.61
N GLN A 93 30.51 38.76 -10.47
CA GLN A 93 31.90 38.60 -10.13
C GLN A 93 32.82 38.85 -11.32
N ASP A 94 34.05 39.27 -11.03
CA ASP A 94 35.15 39.36 -11.99
C ASP A 94 36.04 38.10 -11.86
N ILE A 95 36.09 37.27 -12.91
CA ILE A 95 36.87 36.02 -12.92
C ILE A 95 38.34 36.30 -13.14
N ARG A 96 38.94 37.22 -12.33
CA ARG A 96 40.38 37.46 -12.34
C ARG A 96 41.11 36.42 -11.49
N GLY A 97 42.14 35.80 -12.04
CA GLY A 97 42.91 34.76 -11.35
C GLY A 97 42.23 33.38 -11.32
N GLY A 98 41.31 33.11 -12.25
CA GLY A 98 40.73 31.76 -12.46
C GLY A 98 39.85 31.22 -11.31
N ARG A 99 39.47 32.04 -10.33
CA ARG A 99 38.58 31.64 -9.23
C ARG A 99 37.14 32.00 -9.55
N VAL A 100 36.25 31.00 -9.47
CA VAL A 100 34.81 31.17 -9.67
C VAL A 100 34.08 30.95 -8.36
N HIS A 101 33.33 31.97 -7.90
CA HIS A 101 32.53 31.92 -6.69
C HIS A 101 31.13 31.37 -7.04
N LEU A 102 30.67 30.38 -6.27
CA LEU A 102 29.34 29.83 -6.29
C LEU A 102 28.70 30.03 -4.92
N GLN A 103 27.55 30.69 -4.88
CA GLN A 103 26.85 30.97 -3.63
C GLN A 103 25.73 29.96 -3.45
N VAL A 104 25.74 29.23 -2.35
CA VAL A 104 24.65 28.33 -1.92
C VAL A 104 23.73 29.10 -0.98
N VAL A 105 22.45 29.17 -1.32
CA VAL A 105 21.42 29.76 -0.47
C VAL A 105 20.58 28.61 0.09
N GLU A 106 20.79 28.28 1.34
CA GLU A 106 20.08 27.25 2.09
C GLU A 106 18.83 27.87 2.71
N ALA A 107 17.70 27.82 1.97
CA ALA A 107 16.46 28.38 2.49
C ALA A 107 16.02 27.65 3.75
N ARG A 108 15.54 28.40 4.76
CA ARG A 108 15.09 27.91 6.07
C ARG A 108 13.59 28.08 6.24
N ILE A 109 12.98 27.21 7.02
CA ILE A 109 11.55 27.32 7.36
C ILE A 109 11.38 28.53 8.31
N ARG A 110 10.61 29.52 7.87
CA ARG A 110 10.26 30.68 8.69
C ARG A 110 9.12 30.36 9.64
N ASN A 111 8.03 29.81 9.11
CA ASN A 111 6.84 29.45 9.88
C ASN A 111 6.25 28.13 9.39
N VAL A 112 5.66 27.35 10.32
CA VAL A 112 4.84 26.20 10.01
C VAL A 112 3.38 26.52 10.30
N ARG A 113 2.54 26.57 9.25
CA ARG A 113 1.10 26.82 9.37
C ARG A 113 0.34 25.53 9.13
N ILE A 114 -0.69 25.27 9.95
CA ILE A 114 -1.57 24.11 9.83
C ILE A 114 -2.95 24.62 9.45
N GLU A 115 -3.55 24.04 8.41
CA GLU A 115 -4.81 24.49 7.83
C GLU A 115 -5.73 23.29 7.54
N GLY A 116 -7.01 23.44 7.83
CA GLY A 116 -8.06 22.48 7.44
C GLY A 116 -8.36 21.39 8.46
N ASN A 117 -7.56 21.23 9.52
CA ASN A 117 -7.83 20.32 10.63
C ASN A 117 -9.06 20.74 11.42
N LYS A 118 -9.90 19.77 11.79
CA LYS A 118 -11.16 19.97 12.54
C LYS A 118 -11.24 19.11 13.80
N PHE A 119 -10.72 17.90 13.73
CA PHE A 119 -10.81 16.89 14.79
C PHE A 119 -9.46 16.59 15.45
N PHE A 120 -8.37 16.86 14.73
CA PHE A 120 -7.01 16.77 15.27
C PHE A 120 -6.50 18.18 15.56
N ASP A 121 -5.96 18.40 16.74
CA ASP A 121 -5.40 19.69 17.09
C ASP A 121 -4.04 19.95 16.41
N ASN A 122 -3.55 21.19 16.51
CA ASN A 122 -2.32 21.60 15.86
C ASN A 122 -1.09 20.89 16.45
N ASP A 123 -1.10 20.59 17.74
CA ASP A 123 0.03 19.93 18.41
C ASP A 123 0.16 18.47 17.95
N ASN A 124 -0.98 17.79 17.77
CA ASN A 124 -1.04 16.44 17.24
C ASN A 124 -0.50 16.41 15.79
N VAL A 125 -0.99 17.29 14.90
CA VAL A 125 -0.52 17.39 13.52
C VAL A 125 0.97 17.77 13.47
N ARG A 126 1.42 18.71 14.29
CA ARG A 126 2.84 19.09 14.35
C ARG A 126 3.71 17.94 14.86
N GLY A 127 3.23 17.18 15.82
CA GLY A 127 3.89 15.98 16.37
C GLY A 127 4.08 14.87 15.33
N SER A 128 3.19 14.78 14.33
CA SER A 128 3.31 13.81 13.24
C SER A 128 4.39 14.18 12.20
N LEU A 129 4.88 15.42 12.21
CA LEU A 129 5.82 15.95 11.22
C LEU A 129 7.12 16.48 11.88
N PRO A 130 7.90 15.65 12.60
CA PRO A 130 9.10 16.10 13.34
C PRO A 130 10.21 16.66 12.45
N ALA A 131 10.18 16.43 11.14
CA ALA A 131 11.11 17.01 10.18
C ALA A 131 10.78 18.46 9.80
N LEU A 132 9.60 18.98 10.17
CA LEU A 132 9.23 20.38 9.96
C LEU A 132 9.65 21.23 11.16
N ARG A 133 10.87 21.81 11.11
CA ARG A 133 11.42 22.64 12.18
C ARG A 133 11.65 24.06 11.68
N GLU A 134 11.06 25.01 12.38
CA GLU A 134 11.30 26.45 12.12
C GLU A 134 12.78 26.79 12.36
N GLY A 135 13.37 27.60 11.49
CA GLY A 135 14.79 27.96 11.52
C GLY A 135 15.74 26.94 10.86
N GLU A 136 15.26 25.74 10.50
CA GLU A 136 16.08 24.72 9.83
C GLU A 136 15.76 24.62 8.34
N PRO A 137 16.72 24.22 7.50
CA PRO A 137 16.48 23.93 6.09
C PRO A 137 15.57 22.70 5.93
N PRO A 138 14.47 22.78 5.13
CA PRO A 138 13.56 21.65 4.95
C PRO A 138 14.21 20.53 4.15
N ASN A 139 14.23 19.32 4.70
CA ASN A 139 14.56 18.12 3.97
C ASN A 139 13.27 17.46 3.47
N THR A 140 12.97 17.56 2.19
CA THR A 140 11.72 17.08 1.59
C THR A 140 11.60 15.57 1.59
N ARG A 141 12.71 14.81 1.71
CA ARG A 141 12.65 13.34 1.88
C ARG A 141 12.16 12.96 3.27
N GLU A 142 12.71 13.58 4.31
CA GLU A 142 12.32 13.35 5.71
C GLU A 142 10.87 13.80 5.93
N ILE A 143 10.50 14.98 5.43
CA ILE A 143 9.13 15.49 5.45
C ILE A 143 8.19 14.51 4.72
N GLY A 144 8.59 14.02 3.54
CA GLY A 144 7.82 13.05 2.78
C GLY A 144 7.61 11.73 3.52
N ALA A 145 8.63 11.23 4.24
CA ALA A 145 8.51 10.03 5.07
C ALA A 145 7.54 10.25 6.23
N ASN A 146 7.63 11.40 6.93
CA ASN A 146 6.68 11.75 7.98
C ASN A 146 5.24 11.86 7.45
N VAL A 147 5.02 12.53 6.32
CA VAL A 147 3.70 12.63 5.67
C VAL A 147 3.16 11.25 5.27
N THR A 148 4.01 10.37 4.74
CA THR A 148 3.62 9.00 4.41
C THR A 148 3.15 8.25 5.65
N LEU A 149 3.89 8.37 6.75
CA LEU A 149 3.52 7.74 8.03
C LEU A 149 2.25 8.37 8.63
N ALA A 150 2.12 9.70 8.61
CA ALA A 150 0.93 10.39 9.12
C ALA A 150 -0.34 9.97 8.35
N ASN A 151 -0.21 9.74 7.04
CA ASN A 151 -1.29 9.29 6.16
C ASN A 151 -1.63 7.79 6.29
N GLU A 152 -0.92 7.02 7.14
CA GLU A 152 -1.35 5.70 7.57
C GLU A 152 -2.56 5.75 8.53
N ASN A 153 -2.86 6.93 9.07
CA ASN A 153 -4.08 7.15 9.85
C ASN A 153 -5.30 7.06 8.90
N PRO A 154 -6.31 6.21 9.19
CA PRO A 154 -7.40 5.92 8.24
C PRO A 154 -8.37 7.07 8.00
N ILE A 155 -8.31 8.13 8.81
CA ILE A 155 -9.28 9.24 8.78
C ILE A 155 -8.63 10.61 8.66
N ARG A 156 -7.31 10.69 8.63
CA ARG A 156 -6.56 11.93 8.44
C ARG A 156 -5.67 11.81 7.21
N GLN A 157 -5.62 12.89 6.42
CA GLN A 157 -4.73 13.04 5.29
C GLN A 157 -4.01 14.38 5.43
N GLU A 158 -2.70 14.34 5.30
CA GLU A 158 -1.82 15.50 5.40
C GLU A 158 -1.04 15.70 4.10
N ARG A 159 -0.83 16.96 3.77
CA ARG A 159 0.00 17.37 2.65
C ARG A 159 0.78 18.62 3.03
N VAL A 160 2.10 18.59 2.84
CA VAL A 160 2.99 19.72 3.09
C VAL A 160 3.30 20.43 1.78
N VAL A 161 3.20 21.76 1.79
CA VAL A 161 3.57 22.63 0.69
C VAL A 161 4.58 23.66 1.24
N LEU A 162 5.72 23.79 0.57
CA LEU A 162 6.69 24.84 0.86
C LEU A 162 6.37 26.04 -0.04
N GLU A 163 6.07 27.18 0.58
CA GLU A 163 5.73 28.43 -0.10
C GLU A 163 6.89 29.43 -0.01
N SER A 164 7.22 30.08 -1.11
CA SER A 164 8.22 31.16 -1.10
C SER A 164 7.71 32.37 -0.33
N THR A 165 8.61 33.04 0.38
CA THR A 165 8.30 34.27 1.13
C THR A 165 8.93 35.49 0.45
N SER A 166 8.59 36.70 0.91
CA SER A 166 9.26 37.93 0.48
C SER A 166 10.65 38.09 1.06
N GLU A 167 11.02 37.30 2.06
CA GLU A 167 12.33 37.32 2.71
C GLU A 167 13.23 36.31 1.99
N GLU A 168 14.39 36.79 1.53
CA GLU A 168 15.35 35.96 0.83
C GLU A 168 15.92 34.86 1.76
N GLY A 169 16.05 33.65 1.25
CA GLY A 169 16.51 32.50 2.04
C GLY A 169 15.50 31.96 3.04
N MET A 170 14.22 32.36 2.97
CA MET A 170 13.16 31.85 3.82
C MET A 170 12.02 31.23 3.01
N VAL A 171 11.42 30.17 3.57
CA VAL A 171 10.21 29.51 3.06
C VAL A 171 9.21 29.30 4.19
N ASP A 172 7.92 29.36 3.90
CA ASP A 172 6.89 28.94 4.84
C ASP A 172 6.48 27.49 4.52
N ALA A 173 6.24 26.68 5.54
CA ALA A 173 5.67 25.35 5.39
C ALA A 173 4.18 25.39 5.74
N VAL A 174 3.33 25.02 4.78
CA VAL A 174 1.87 24.94 4.96
C VAL A 174 1.47 23.48 4.99
N VAL A 175 0.96 23.02 6.14
CA VAL A 175 0.42 21.68 6.34
C VAL A 175 -1.09 21.74 6.10
N ARG A 176 -1.54 21.18 4.99
CA ARG A 176 -2.97 21.07 4.67
C ARG A 176 -3.48 19.73 5.17
N VAL A 177 -4.44 19.78 6.08
CA VAL A 177 -5.03 18.61 6.72
C VAL A 177 -6.47 18.43 6.24
N THR A 178 -6.83 17.21 5.95
CA THR A 178 -8.22 16.80 5.77
C THR A 178 -8.47 15.66 6.74
N ASP A 179 -9.35 15.88 7.72
CA ASP A 179 -9.65 14.92 8.75
C ASP A 179 -11.16 14.70 8.91
N ALA A 180 -11.51 13.65 9.62
CA ALA A 180 -12.89 13.33 9.98
C ALA A 180 -12.95 12.94 11.47
N ASP A 181 -14.17 12.73 12.00
CA ASP A 181 -14.38 12.26 13.36
C ASP A 181 -13.56 10.98 13.60
N PRO A 182 -12.67 10.94 14.62
CA PRO A 182 -11.86 9.77 14.94
C PRO A 182 -12.66 8.56 15.39
N TRP A 183 -13.90 8.75 15.82
CA TRP A 183 -14.78 7.70 16.27
C TRP A 183 -15.66 7.20 15.14
N ARG A 184 -15.66 5.89 14.93
CA ARG A 184 -16.55 5.24 13.98
C ARG A 184 -17.06 3.93 14.54
N THR A 185 -18.36 3.73 14.46
CA THR A 185 -19.00 2.45 14.72
C THR A 185 -19.61 1.95 13.42
N THR A 186 -19.33 0.72 13.03
CA THR A 186 -19.85 0.11 11.81
C THR A 186 -20.61 -1.16 12.18
N ALA A 187 -21.88 -1.22 11.86
CA ALA A 187 -22.66 -2.46 11.88
C ALA A 187 -22.64 -3.09 10.49
N PHE A 188 -22.45 -4.40 10.41
CA PHE A 188 -22.43 -5.10 9.13
C PHE A 188 -23.18 -6.42 9.20
N PHE A 189 -23.62 -6.86 8.03
CA PHE A 189 -24.34 -8.11 7.82
C PHE A 189 -23.97 -8.69 6.46
N ASP A 190 -23.64 -9.97 6.41
CA ASP A 190 -23.29 -10.67 5.17
C ASP A 190 -23.66 -12.17 5.24
N ASN A 191 -23.44 -12.91 4.16
CA ASN A 191 -23.66 -14.34 4.08
C ASN A 191 -22.37 -15.15 3.88
N SER A 192 -21.29 -14.72 4.56
CA SER A 192 -20.00 -15.42 4.54
C SER A 192 -19.97 -16.72 5.36
N GLY A 193 -21.01 -17.03 6.10
CA GLY A 193 -21.13 -18.26 6.87
C GLY A 193 -21.28 -19.53 6.03
N ASN A 194 -21.41 -20.66 6.71
CA ASN A 194 -21.53 -21.98 6.11
C ASN A 194 -22.75 -22.75 6.65
N PRO A 195 -23.10 -23.92 6.10
CA PRO A 195 -24.27 -24.69 6.56
C PRO A 195 -24.21 -25.15 8.02
N THR A 196 -23.00 -25.38 8.57
CA THR A 196 -22.82 -25.92 9.92
C THR A 196 -22.86 -24.85 11.00
N THR A 197 -22.39 -23.63 10.70
CA THR A 197 -22.29 -22.51 11.67
C THR A 197 -23.24 -21.35 11.32
N GLY A 198 -24.26 -21.61 10.49
CA GLY A 198 -25.19 -20.60 9.97
C GLY A 198 -24.63 -19.83 8.78
N HIS A 199 -25.50 -19.55 7.81
CA HIS A 199 -25.12 -18.91 6.53
C HIS A 199 -24.77 -17.44 6.66
N ASN A 200 -25.31 -16.76 7.67
CA ASN A 200 -25.17 -15.31 7.81
C ASN A 200 -24.23 -14.95 8.96
N ARG A 201 -23.59 -13.81 8.82
CA ARG A 201 -22.79 -13.15 9.85
C ARG A 201 -23.31 -11.74 10.08
N ALA A 202 -23.39 -11.36 11.33
CA ALA A 202 -23.67 -10.00 11.75
C ALA A 202 -22.58 -9.54 12.72
N GLY A 203 -22.16 -8.32 12.63
CA GLY A 203 -21.13 -7.82 13.52
C GLY A 203 -21.17 -6.31 13.72
N ILE A 204 -20.42 -5.90 14.72
CA ILE A 204 -20.19 -4.50 15.05
C ILE A 204 -18.68 -4.30 15.14
N GLY A 205 -18.17 -3.33 14.39
CA GLY A 205 -16.81 -2.83 14.46
C GLY A 205 -16.75 -1.44 15.09
N PHE A 206 -15.73 -1.21 15.87
CA PHE A 206 -15.45 0.06 16.52
C PHE A 206 -14.03 0.51 16.14
N LEU A 207 -13.88 1.75 15.72
CA LEU A 207 -12.61 2.40 15.40
C LEU A 207 -12.48 3.71 16.18
N ASN A 208 -11.33 3.91 16.81
CA ASN A 208 -10.88 5.23 17.23
C ASN A 208 -9.48 5.47 16.64
N ALA A 209 -9.38 6.42 15.73
CA ALA A 209 -8.13 6.71 15.00
C ALA A 209 -7.29 7.84 15.62
N ASN A 210 -7.67 8.29 16.83
CA ASN A 210 -6.88 9.24 17.64
C ASN A 210 -7.03 8.90 19.13
N PHE A 211 -6.84 7.63 19.47
CA PHE A 211 -7.03 7.16 20.84
C PHE A 211 -6.04 7.85 21.78
N GLY A 212 -6.57 8.47 22.84
CA GLY A 212 -5.78 9.25 23.79
C GLY A 212 -5.21 10.57 23.23
N GLY A 213 -5.62 11.03 22.06
CA GLY A 213 -5.07 12.24 21.41
C GLY A 213 -3.65 12.07 20.83
N ALA A 214 -3.16 10.83 20.72
CA ALA A 214 -1.77 10.50 20.37
C ALA A 214 -1.62 9.84 18.98
N ASP A 215 -2.62 9.97 18.11
CA ASP A 215 -2.67 9.30 16.78
C ASP A 215 -2.68 7.77 16.83
N HIS A 216 -2.84 7.19 18.01
CA HIS A 216 -2.98 5.76 18.13
C HIS A 216 -4.31 5.32 17.53
N VAL A 217 -4.29 4.19 16.82
CA VAL A 217 -5.49 3.63 16.20
C VAL A 217 -5.91 2.38 16.97
N LEU A 218 -7.07 2.46 17.64
CA LEU A 218 -7.72 1.32 18.27
C LEU A 218 -8.85 0.83 17.37
N ASN A 219 -8.88 -0.44 17.07
CA ASN A 219 -10.02 -1.10 16.42
C ASN A 219 -10.44 -2.33 17.22
N LEU A 220 -11.75 -2.56 17.29
CA LEU A 220 -12.37 -3.69 17.95
C LEU A 220 -13.51 -4.20 17.08
N GLN A 221 -13.74 -5.52 17.08
CA GLN A 221 -14.80 -6.15 16.29
C GLN A 221 -15.38 -7.34 17.00
N VAL A 222 -16.70 -7.48 16.92
CA VAL A 222 -17.45 -8.63 17.38
C VAL A 222 -18.34 -9.11 16.24
N ILE A 223 -18.30 -10.41 15.94
CA ILE A 223 -19.10 -11.04 14.90
C ILE A 223 -19.77 -12.28 15.46
N THR A 224 -21.02 -12.53 15.06
CA THR A 224 -21.77 -13.72 15.40
C THR A 224 -22.62 -14.20 14.22
N SER A 225 -23.25 -15.35 14.35
CA SER A 225 -24.30 -15.82 13.45
C SER A 225 -25.68 -15.52 14.03
N PRO A 226 -26.55 -14.74 13.37
CA PRO A 226 -27.88 -14.44 13.90
C PRO A 226 -28.77 -15.65 14.10
N THR A 227 -28.49 -16.76 13.40
CA THR A 227 -29.24 -18.02 13.51
C THR A 227 -28.62 -19.05 14.45
N GLN A 228 -27.37 -18.84 14.84
CA GLN A 228 -26.58 -19.72 15.72
C GLN A 228 -25.66 -18.86 16.61
N TRP A 229 -26.27 -17.94 17.34
CA TRP A 229 -25.55 -16.95 18.15
C TRP A 229 -24.78 -17.57 19.33
N ASP A 230 -25.24 -18.75 19.82
CA ASP A 230 -24.57 -19.53 20.88
C ASP A 230 -23.34 -20.29 20.38
N ASP A 231 -23.28 -20.59 19.06
CA ASP A 231 -22.25 -21.44 18.46
C ASP A 231 -21.21 -20.61 17.67
N VAL A 232 -21.41 -19.30 17.51
CA VAL A 232 -20.52 -18.46 16.70
C VAL A 232 -20.19 -17.17 17.43
N LEU A 233 -18.98 -17.09 17.91
CA LEU A 233 -18.38 -15.88 18.48
C LEU A 233 -17.01 -15.62 17.85
N ILE A 234 -16.86 -14.47 17.21
CA ILE A 234 -15.58 -14.03 16.66
C ILE A 234 -15.27 -12.66 17.26
N LEU A 235 -14.14 -12.55 17.94
CA LEU A 235 -13.63 -11.33 18.55
C LEU A 235 -12.33 -10.94 17.86
N GLY A 236 -12.16 -9.67 17.58
CA GLY A 236 -10.92 -9.15 17.04
C GLY A 236 -10.60 -7.77 17.58
N GLY A 237 -9.33 -7.48 17.76
CA GLY A 237 -8.87 -6.17 18.18
C GLY A 237 -7.45 -5.89 17.71
N GLY A 238 -7.17 -4.63 17.48
CA GLY A 238 -5.84 -4.15 17.10
C GLY A 238 -5.58 -2.76 17.63
N TYR A 239 -4.32 -2.54 17.95
CA TYR A 239 -3.83 -1.27 18.46
C TYR A 239 -2.56 -0.89 17.71
N ARG A 240 -2.61 0.24 16.99
CA ARG A 240 -1.49 0.79 16.22
C ARG A 240 -0.90 2.00 16.93
N ILE A 241 0.42 2.03 17.03
CA ILE A 241 1.21 3.10 17.62
C ILE A 241 2.17 3.64 16.54
N PRO A 242 2.04 4.89 16.09
CA PRO A 242 3.01 5.52 15.21
C PRO A 242 4.22 6.05 15.99
N PHE A 243 5.42 5.84 15.46
CA PHE A 243 6.69 6.39 15.95
C PHE A 243 7.24 7.35 14.90
N TYR A 244 6.73 8.57 14.88
CA TYR A 244 7.04 9.58 13.85
C TYR A 244 8.53 9.93 13.76
N GLN A 245 9.25 9.97 14.90
CA GLN A 245 10.69 10.23 14.95
C GLN A 245 11.50 9.17 14.19
N ASN A 246 11.00 7.94 14.15
CA ASN A 246 11.69 6.79 13.56
C ASN A 246 11.08 6.35 12.23
N ASN A 247 10.04 7.03 11.74
CA ASN A 247 9.25 6.62 10.58
C ASN A 247 8.78 5.16 10.68
N ALA A 248 8.23 4.78 11.82
CA ALA A 248 7.86 3.39 12.12
C ALA A 248 6.48 3.28 12.75
N LEU A 249 5.91 2.07 12.65
CA LEU A 249 4.64 1.68 13.27
C LEU A 249 4.84 0.43 14.12
N LEU A 250 4.14 0.34 15.23
CA LEU A 250 3.95 -0.89 15.99
C LEU A 250 2.45 -1.24 15.98
N ASP A 251 2.12 -2.39 15.42
CA ASP A 251 0.79 -2.98 15.51
C ASP A 251 0.82 -4.12 16.54
N VAL A 252 -0.09 -4.07 17.52
CA VAL A 252 -0.38 -5.18 18.43
C VAL A 252 -1.81 -5.60 18.15
N TYR A 253 -2.05 -6.89 17.96
CA TYR A 253 -3.38 -7.39 17.62
C TYR A 253 -3.64 -8.74 18.24
N GLY A 254 -4.91 -9.05 18.41
CA GLY A 254 -5.36 -10.34 18.91
C GLY A 254 -6.79 -10.62 18.50
N GLY A 255 -7.15 -11.88 18.57
CA GLY A 255 -8.50 -12.33 18.27
C GLY A 255 -8.76 -13.74 18.76
N TYR A 256 -10.04 -14.04 18.84
CA TYR A 256 -10.60 -15.36 19.15
C TYR A 256 -11.68 -15.69 18.13
N SER A 257 -11.76 -16.91 17.71
CA SER A 257 -12.84 -17.43 16.87
C SER A 257 -13.13 -18.86 17.27
N ASP A 258 -14.39 -19.22 17.34
CA ASP A 258 -14.86 -20.59 17.49
C ASP A 258 -15.24 -21.25 16.14
N VAL A 259 -15.01 -20.57 15.02
CA VAL A 259 -15.30 -21.05 13.66
C VAL A 259 -14.23 -20.61 12.67
N ASP A 260 -14.18 -21.27 11.52
CA ASP A 260 -13.41 -20.79 10.35
C ASP A 260 -13.99 -19.47 9.82
N SER A 261 -13.33 -18.36 10.12
CA SER A 261 -13.85 -17.01 9.87
C SER A 261 -13.12 -16.23 8.77
N GLY A 262 -11.99 -16.71 8.29
CA GLY A 262 -11.21 -15.98 7.28
C GLY A 262 -10.41 -14.80 7.87
N THR A 263 -10.40 -13.66 7.18
CA THR A 263 -9.62 -12.47 7.57
C THR A 263 -10.45 -11.50 8.41
N LEU A 264 -9.91 -11.06 9.54
CA LEU A 264 -10.51 -10.04 10.42
C LEU A 264 -9.85 -8.68 10.19
N GLN A 265 -10.63 -7.70 9.73
CA GLN A 265 -10.24 -6.29 9.53
C GLN A 265 -8.90 -6.09 8.81
N ASP A 266 -8.55 -6.97 7.87
CA ASP A 266 -7.26 -6.96 7.14
C ASP A 266 -6.00 -7.02 8.03
N LEU A 267 -6.15 -7.27 9.33
CA LEU A 267 -5.04 -7.35 10.28
C LEU A 267 -4.44 -8.75 10.36
N PHE A 268 -5.30 -9.77 10.47
CA PHE A 268 -4.90 -11.17 10.58
C PHE A 268 -6.01 -12.10 10.10
N ALA A 269 -5.63 -13.31 9.68
CA ALA A 269 -6.56 -14.36 9.32
C ALA A 269 -6.71 -15.36 10.47
N VAL A 270 -7.96 -15.71 10.78
CA VAL A 270 -8.29 -16.82 11.69
C VAL A 270 -8.76 -17.98 10.83
N SER A 271 -8.02 -19.08 10.89
CA SER A 271 -8.33 -20.28 10.15
C SER A 271 -8.58 -21.42 11.13
N GLY A 272 -9.85 -21.69 11.38
CA GLY A 272 -10.32 -22.63 12.40
C GLY A 272 -10.71 -21.95 13.71
N SER A 273 -11.17 -22.75 14.70
CA SER A 273 -11.35 -22.22 16.06
C SER A 273 -10.02 -22.01 16.77
N GLY A 274 -9.96 -21.00 17.62
CA GLY A 274 -8.77 -20.72 18.41
C GLY A 274 -8.49 -19.24 18.61
N SER A 275 -7.30 -18.96 19.12
CA SER A 275 -6.86 -17.62 19.49
C SER A 275 -5.60 -17.22 18.74
N VAL A 276 -5.46 -15.94 18.46
CA VAL A 276 -4.25 -15.34 17.90
C VAL A 276 -3.86 -14.10 18.72
N LEU A 277 -2.56 -13.97 18.99
CA LEU A 277 -1.95 -12.75 19.51
C LEU A 277 -0.72 -12.44 18.68
N GLY A 278 -0.55 -11.21 18.25
CA GLY A 278 0.60 -10.81 17.43
C GLY A 278 1.08 -9.40 17.70
N ALA A 279 2.34 -9.18 17.35
CA ALA A 279 2.95 -7.87 17.31
C ALA A 279 3.76 -7.73 16.01
N ARG A 280 3.71 -6.56 15.39
CA ARG A 280 4.40 -6.26 14.14
C ARG A 280 5.02 -4.85 14.20
N TYR A 281 6.31 -4.78 14.08
CA TYR A 281 7.03 -3.54 13.88
C TYR A 281 7.24 -3.32 12.38
N THR A 282 6.84 -2.16 11.88
CA THR A 282 6.94 -1.79 10.47
C THR A 282 7.78 -0.53 10.33
N GLN A 283 8.87 -0.62 9.57
CA GLN A 283 9.68 0.50 9.16
C GLN A 283 9.17 1.03 7.83
N VAL A 284 8.75 2.29 7.79
CA VAL A 284 8.47 3.01 6.55
C VAL A 284 9.82 3.40 5.94
N LEU A 285 10.08 2.94 4.72
CA LEU A 285 11.32 3.20 4.01
C LEU A 285 11.17 4.46 3.14
N GLU A 286 12.30 4.95 2.62
CA GLU A 286 12.31 6.12 1.75
C GLU A 286 11.44 5.89 0.51
N ARG A 287 10.61 6.88 0.19
CA ARG A 287 9.76 6.89 -0.99
C ARG A 287 10.60 7.19 -2.24
N LEU A 288 10.44 6.39 -3.28
CA LEU A 288 11.14 6.53 -4.56
C LEU A 288 10.16 7.02 -5.65
N GLY A 289 10.01 8.31 -5.78
CA GLY A 289 9.00 8.89 -6.68
C GLY A 289 7.58 8.55 -6.24
N SER A 290 6.83 7.80 -7.07
CA SER A 290 5.48 7.29 -6.75
C SER A 290 5.49 5.99 -5.93
N TYR A 291 6.67 5.36 -5.74
CA TYR A 291 6.80 4.07 -5.08
C TYR A 291 7.03 4.22 -3.58
N GLU A 292 6.09 3.70 -2.80
CA GLU A 292 6.13 3.59 -1.33
C GLU A 292 6.52 2.17 -0.94
N GLN A 293 7.32 2.04 0.11
CA GLN A 293 7.84 0.75 0.54
C GLN A 293 7.95 0.66 2.05
N LYS A 294 7.72 -0.55 2.58
CA LYS A 294 7.79 -0.83 4.01
C LYS A 294 8.42 -2.19 4.24
N LEU A 295 9.17 -2.31 5.32
CA LEU A 295 9.70 -3.56 5.82
C LEU A 295 9.14 -3.83 7.21
N SER A 296 8.58 -5.01 7.44
CA SER A 296 8.00 -5.36 8.72
C SER A 296 8.62 -6.64 9.27
N ILE A 297 8.85 -6.66 10.58
CA ILE A 297 9.13 -7.86 11.34
C ILE A 297 7.97 -8.10 12.30
N GLY A 298 7.46 -9.32 12.36
CA GLY A 298 6.33 -9.69 13.19
C GLY A 298 6.57 -10.97 13.96
N TRP A 299 5.80 -11.11 15.00
CA TRP A 299 5.70 -12.31 15.79
C TRP A 299 4.22 -12.60 16.03
N GLU A 300 3.82 -13.87 15.93
CA GLU A 300 2.46 -14.32 16.21
C GLU A 300 2.50 -15.53 17.13
N TRP A 301 1.56 -15.60 18.06
CA TRP A 301 1.20 -16.77 18.81
C TRP A 301 -0.19 -17.20 18.36
N LYS A 302 -0.36 -18.43 17.88
CA LYS A 302 -1.61 -18.98 17.38
C LYS A 302 -1.89 -20.29 18.09
N ALA A 303 -3.00 -20.34 18.82
CA ALA A 303 -3.52 -21.55 19.41
C ALA A 303 -4.74 -21.99 18.59
N PHE A 304 -4.67 -23.16 17.98
CA PHE A 304 -5.75 -23.80 17.23
C PHE A 304 -6.42 -24.83 18.13
N GLU A 305 -7.71 -24.67 18.32
CA GLU A 305 -8.55 -25.56 19.13
C GLU A 305 -9.27 -26.57 18.22
N ASN A 306 -9.25 -27.85 18.60
CA ASN A 306 -9.83 -28.92 17.81
C ASN A 306 -10.89 -29.65 18.65
N ASP A 307 -12.16 -29.32 18.45
CA ASP A 307 -13.29 -29.89 19.20
C ASP A 307 -13.79 -31.23 18.63
N VAL A 308 -12.91 -32.01 17.99
CA VAL A 308 -13.28 -33.31 17.44
C VAL A 308 -13.27 -34.34 18.56
N VAL A 309 -14.45 -34.64 19.13
CA VAL A 309 -14.64 -35.63 20.20
C VAL A 309 -15.22 -36.94 19.65
N LEU A 310 -14.83 -38.05 20.24
CA LEU A 310 -15.45 -39.34 19.94
C LEU A 310 -16.89 -39.35 20.48
N VAL A 311 -17.87 -39.67 19.62
CA VAL A 311 -19.28 -39.68 19.98
C VAL A 311 -19.54 -40.53 21.25
N GLY A 312 -20.18 -39.90 22.24
CA GLY A 312 -20.49 -40.53 23.53
C GLY A 312 -19.35 -40.53 24.55
N THR A 313 -18.25 -39.81 24.30
CA THR A 313 -17.13 -39.67 25.24
C THR A 313 -16.69 -38.21 25.33
N THR A 314 -15.80 -37.90 26.29
CA THR A 314 -15.09 -36.62 26.40
C THR A 314 -13.67 -36.70 25.79
N THR A 315 -13.38 -37.76 25.03
CA THR A 315 -12.05 -37.96 24.46
C THR A 315 -11.88 -37.18 23.18
N THR A 316 -11.04 -36.16 23.18
CA THR A 316 -10.66 -35.39 21.99
C THR A 316 -9.82 -36.28 21.06
N LEU A 317 -10.24 -36.39 19.80
CA LEU A 317 -9.56 -37.20 18.78
C LEU A 317 -8.40 -36.46 18.13
N VAL A 318 -8.47 -35.12 18.07
CA VAL A 318 -7.43 -34.24 17.51
C VAL A 318 -7.02 -33.25 18.59
N PRO A 319 -5.74 -33.22 19.00
CA PRO A 319 -5.29 -32.30 20.04
C PRO A 319 -5.21 -30.87 19.54
N ASP A 320 -5.27 -29.92 20.46
CA ASP A 320 -4.97 -28.52 20.22
C ASP A 320 -3.52 -28.35 19.77
N VAL A 321 -3.29 -27.34 18.96
CA VAL A 321 -1.97 -27.07 18.38
C VAL A 321 -1.64 -25.59 18.49
N THR A 322 -0.42 -25.31 18.95
CA THR A 322 0.11 -23.96 19.03
C THR A 322 1.28 -23.75 18.06
N THR A 323 1.26 -22.66 17.32
CA THR A 323 2.39 -22.20 16.49
C THR A 323 2.84 -20.80 16.90
N ILE A 324 4.15 -20.56 16.72
CA ILE A 324 4.78 -19.28 17.09
C ILE A 324 5.69 -18.82 15.94
N PRO A 325 5.12 -18.43 14.78
CA PRO A 325 5.92 -18.01 13.66
C PRO A 325 6.50 -16.60 13.84
N LEU A 326 7.74 -16.43 13.38
CA LEU A 326 8.34 -15.14 13.08
C LEU A 326 8.05 -14.78 11.61
N LEU A 327 7.74 -13.53 11.37
CA LEU A 327 7.33 -13.01 10.07
C LEU A 327 8.30 -11.92 9.63
N LEU A 328 8.75 -11.98 8.39
CA LEU A 328 9.43 -10.87 7.71
C LEU A 328 8.62 -10.52 6.46
N THR A 329 8.16 -9.28 6.37
CA THR A 329 7.29 -8.86 5.27
C THR A 329 7.84 -7.61 4.61
N TYR A 330 7.96 -7.63 3.29
CA TYR A 330 8.21 -6.46 2.47
C TYR A 330 6.96 -6.12 1.69
N THR A 331 6.54 -4.85 1.73
CA THR A 331 5.41 -4.34 0.95
C THR A 331 5.84 -3.17 0.08
N GLY A 332 5.33 -3.13 -1.12
CA GLY A 332 5.54 -2.05 -2.06
C GLY A 332 4.23 -1.61 -2.71
N ARG A 333 4.08 -0.30 -2.95
CA ARG A 333 2.94 0.27 -3.66
C ARG A 333 3.38 1.44 -4.51
N ALA A 334 2.93 1.49 -5.76
CA ALA A 334 3.08 2.64 -6.64
C ALA A 334 1.71 3.11 -7.12
N VAL A 335 1.44 4.40 -6.92
CA VAL A 335 0.19 5.05 -7.37
C VAL A 335 0.55 6.10 -8.41
N GLU A 336 0.01 5.93 -9.61
CA GLU A 336 0.18 6.84 -10.73
C GLU A 336 -1.19 7.29 -11.25
N PRO A 337 -1.29 8.38 -12.00
CA PRO A 337 -2.55 8.79 -12.59
C PRO A 337 -3.21 7.64 -13.38
N GLY A 338 -4.34 7.16 -12.88
CA GLY A 338 -5.11 6.08 -13.51
C GLY A 338 -4.60 4.66 -13.25
N SER A 339 -3.57 4.44 -12.43
CA SER A 339 -3.12 3.09 -12.05
C SER A 339 -2.64 3.01 -10.60
N ASP A 340 -2.88 1.88 -9.98
CA ASP A 340 -2.43 1.53 -8.63
C ASP A 340 -1.92 0.09 -8.66
N ILE A 341 -0.68 -0.11 -8.27
CA ILE A 341 -0.07 -1.42 -8.13
C ILE A 341 0.47 -1.57 -6.71
N GLY A 342 0.07 -2.64 -6.04
CA GLY A 342 0.59 -3.02 -4.73
C GLY A 342 1.07 -4.45 -4.72
N PHE A 343 2.07 -4.76 -3.92
CA PHE A 343 2.50 -6.14 -3.69
C PHE A 343 3.05 -6.34 -2.29
N TYR A 344 3.07 -7.58 -1.85
CA TYR A 344 3.77 -8.00 -0.66
C TYR A 344 4.55 -9.30 -0.89
N LEU A 345 5.62 -9.47 -0.13
CA LEU A 345 6.37 -10.70 0.00
C LEU A 345 6.61 -10.95 1.49
N GLN A 346 6.12 -12.07 1.99
CA GLN A 346 6.24 -12.47 3.39
C GLN A 346 6.97 -13.81 3.49
N TYR A 347 7.93 -13.87 4.38
CA TYR A 347 8.54 -15.10 4.86
C TYR A 347 8.10 -15.34 6.29
N ALA A 348 7.59 -16.54 6.57
CA ALA A 348 7.18 -16.98 7.89
C ALA A 348 7.97 -18.23 8.27
N ALA A 349 8.50 -18.27 9.48
CA ALA A 349 9.23 -19.41 10.01
C ALA A 349 8.73 -19.75 11.41
N ASN A 350 8.19 -20.95 11.58
CA ASN A 350 7.80 -21.45 12.89
C ASN A 350 8.97 -22.20 13.53
N ASN A 351 9.33 -21.79 14.74
CA ASN A 351 10.32 -22.49 15.54
C ASN A 351 9.70 -22.81 16.91
N PRO A 352 9.03 -23.95 17.02
CA PRO A 352 8.30 -24.31 18.23
C PRO A 352 9.28 -24.48 19.40
N HIS A 353 8.92 -23.93 20.54
CA HIS A 353 9.62 -24.07 21.80
C HIS A 353 8.65 -24.65 22.83
N GLY A 354 9.03 -25.70 23.50
CA GLY A 354 8.29 -26.30 24.62
C GLY A 354 7.65 -27.65 24.32
N ASP A 355 7.05 -28.17 25.36
CA ASP A 355 6.27 -29.42 25.39
C ASP A 355 4.76 -29.09 25.24
N GLY A 356 3.91 -30.09 25.14
CA GLY A 356 2.46 -29.90 25.00
C GLY A 356 2.02 -29.64 23.57
N ASP A 357 1.15 -28.63 23.35
CA ASP A 357 0.45 -28.36 22.09
C ASP A 357 1.38 -27.88 20.97
N ALA A 358 2.54 -27.33 21.27
CA ALA A 358 3.59 -27.00 20.32
C ALA A 358 4.49 -28.18 19.96
N SER A 359 4.27 -29.35 20.58
CA SER A 359 5.11 -30.55 20.42
C SER A 359 4.92 -31.16 19.01
N LYS A 360 5.95 -31.89 18.58
CA LYS A 360 5.87 -32.69 17.35
C LYS A 360 4.70 -33.68 17.37
N ARG A 361 4.41 -34.26 18.57
CA ARG A 361 3.33 -35.23 18.74
C ARG A 361 1.94 -34.59 18.52
N ALA A 362 1.69 -33.41 19.08
CA ALA A 362 0.44 -32.70 18.91
C ALA A 362 0.25 -32.30 17.44
N ILE A 363 1.28 -31.74 16.83
CA ILE A 363 1.25 -31.30 15.41
C ILE A 363 1.03 -32.48 14.45
N ASP A 364 1.72 -33.62 14.67
CA ASP A 364 1.53 -34.83 13.85
C ASP A 364 0.14 -35.48 14.08
N ALA A 365 -0.40 -35.38 15.28
CA ALA A 365 -1.75 -35.86 15.58
C ALA A 365 -2.84 -34.97 14.99
N ALA A 366 -2.63 -33.65 14.91
CA ALA A 366 -3.54 -32.73 14.22
C ALA A 366 -3.59 -32.97 12.69
N ARG A 367 -2.43 -33.28 12.10
CA ARG A 367 -2.33 -33.73 10.71
C ARG A 367 -1.10 -34.60 10.54
N ALA A 368 -1.32 -35.88 10.21
CA ALA A 368 -0.24 -36.85 10.04
C ALA A 368 0.79 -36.36 9.00
N GLY A 369 2.05 -36.29 9.42
CA GLY A 369 3.16 -35.82 8.63
C GLY A 369 3.40 -34.31 8.67
N ALA A 370 2.57 -33.54 9.36
CA ALA A 370 2.82 -32.12 9.55
C ALA A 370 4.09 -31.87 10.37
N ARG A 371 4.78 -30.78 10.04
CA ARG A 371 6.07 -30.44 10.66
C ARG A 371 5.94 -29.28 11.62
N PRO A 372 6.44 -29.40 12.86
CA PRO A 372 6.46 -28.29 13.81
C PRO A 372 7.39 -27.15 13.37
N ARG A 373 8.51 -27.47 12.75
CA ARG A 373 9.40 -26.48 12.11
C ARG A 373 9.06 -26.39 10.64
N PHE A 374 8.33 -25.36 10.27
CA PHE A 374 7.95 -25.10 8.89
C PHE A 374 8.40 -23.71 8.46
N GLN A 375 8.56 -23.56 7.15
CA GLN A 375 8.85 -22.29 6.51
C GLN A 375 7.83 -22.05 5.39
N ILE A 376 7.29 -20.85 5.35
CA ILE A 376 6.27 -20.46 4.36
C ILE A 376 6.70 -19.17 3.70
N VAL A 377 6.57 -19.10 2.38
CA VAL A 377 6.65 -17.87 1.61
C VAL A 377 5.24 -17.55 1.12
N ARG A 378 4.75 -16.35 1.44
CA ARG A 378 3.50 -15.81 0.93
C ARG A 378 3.80 -14.58 0.07
N ALA A 379 3.14 -14.46 -1.06
CA ALA A 379 3.27 -13.30 -1.93
C ALA A 379 1.93 -12.94 -2.54
N GLY A 380 1.73 -11.67 -2.77
CA GLY A 380 0.55 -11.19 -3.48
C GLY A 380 0.85 -9.92 -4.26
N ILE A 381 0.08 -9.72 -5.32
CA ILE A 381 0.09 -8.51 -6.14
C ILE A 381 -1.34 -8.09 -6.44
N SER A 382 -1.59 -6.81 -6.35
CA SER A 382 -2.85 -6.19 -6.76
C SER A 382 -2.57 -5.09 -7.77
N TYR A 383 -3.32 -5.07 -8.85
CA TYR A 383 -3.25 -4.06 -9.90
C TYR A 383 -4.63 -3.51 -10.19
N SER A 384 -4.75 -2.19 -10.22
CA SER A 384 -5.98 -1.49 -10.61
C SER A 384 -5.65 -0.44 -11.66
N ARG A 385 -6.44 -0.38 -12.74
CA ARG A 385 -6.25 0.58 -13.82
C ARG A 385 -7.58 1.18 -14.26
N ALA A 386 -7.63 2.50 -14.30
CA ALA A 386 -8.71 3.23 -14.97
C ALA A 386 -8.57 3.05 -16.48
N LEU A 387 -9.68 2.70 -17.11
CA LEU A 387 -9.80 2.51 -18.56
C LEU A 387 -10.70 3.61 -19.14
N PRO A 388 -10.75 3.80 -20.48
CA PRO A 388 -11.68 4.72 -21.12
C PRO A 388 -13.13 4.48 -20.69
N GLU A 389 -13.96 5.52 -20.79
CA GLU A 389 -15.39 5.48 -20.44
C GLU A 389 -15.66 5.12 -18.97
N ASP A 390 -14.80 5.56 -18.07
CA ASP A 390 -14.89 5.35 -16.62
C ASP A 390 -14.94 3.87 -16.18
N ASN A 391 -14.42 2.96 -17.00
CA ASN A 391 -14.25 1.56 -16.63
C ASN A 391 -13.01 1.37 -15.74
N ILE A 392 -12.98 0.30 -14.91
CA ILE A 392 -11.83 -0.03 -14.07
C ILE A 392 -11.54 -1.53 -14.18
N LEU A 393 -10.31 -1.86 -14.56
CA LEU A 393 -9.78 -3.22 -14.48
C LEU A 393 -9.08 -3.41 -13.13
N ARG A 394 -9.38 -4.51 -12.44
CA ARG A 394 -8.68 -4.97 -11.24
C ARG A 394 -8.20 -6.39 -11.42
N ILE A 395 -6.96 -6.65 -11.03
CA ILE A 395 -6.35 -7.98 -11.02
C ILE A 395 -5.69 -8.18 -9.66
N ALA A 396 -5.97 -9.29 -9.01
CA ALA A 396 -5.30 -9.69 -7.78
C ALA A 396 -4.78 -11.12 -7.93
N LEU A 397 -3.56 -11.36 -7.47
CA LEU A 397 -2.92 -12.66 -7.41
C LEU A 397 -2.32 -12.83 -6.02
N ASP A 398 -2.60 -13.94 -5.37
CA ASP A 398 -2.02 -14.33 -4.08
C ASP A 398 -1.53 -15.76 -4.16
N GLY A 399 -0.49 -16.07 -3.37
CA GLY A 399 0.03 -17.43 -3.31
C GLY A 399 0.82 -17.71 -2.05
N GLN A 400 0.87 -18.99 -1.72
CA GLN A 400 1.66 -19.56 -0.65
C GLN A 400 2.50 -20.72 -1.19
N TYR A 401 3.76 -20.74 -0.79
CA TYR A 401 4.69 -21.81 -1.10
C TYR A 401 5.41 -22.28 0.16
N THR A 402 5.52 -23.60 0.30
CA THR A 402 6.30 -24.26 1.35
C THR A 402 6.85 -25.58 0.84
N LYS A 403 7.86 -26.11 1.50
CA LYS A 403 8.37 -27.48 1.31
C LYS A 403 7.89 -28.42 2.43
N ASP A 404 7.17 -27.90 3.39
CA ASP A 404 6.74 -28.59 4.59
C ASP A 404 5.26 -28.92 4.52
N ALA A 405 4.84 -30.06 5.05
CA ALA A 405 3.46 -30.34 5.34
C ALA A 405 3.03 -29.51 6.55
N LEU A 406 1.97 -28.74 6.41
CA LEU A 406 1.48 -27.79 7.40
C LEU A 406 0.29 -28.36 8.19
N ILE A 407 0.05 -27.83 9.37
CA ILE A 407 -1.24 -28.01 10.07
C ILE A 407 -2.36 -27.25 9.32
N PRO A 408 -3.62 -27.67 9.47
CA PRO A 408 -4.75 -27.04 8.76
C PRO A 408 -4.81 -25.52 8.91
N GLY A 409 -4.53 -24.99 10.11
CA GLY A 409 -4.54 -23.56 10.40
C GLY A 409 -3.47 -22.72 9.67
N GLU A 410 -2.41 -23.32 9.15
CA GLU A 410 -1.36 -22.64 8.37
C GLU A 410 -1.47 -22.91 6.85
N GLN A 411 -2.42 -23.75 6.42
CA GLN A 411 -2.66 -24.04 5.01
C GLN A 411 -3.29 -22.86 4.28
N PHE A 412 -3.02 -22.75 2.99
CA PHE A 412 -3.62 -21.76 2.10
C PHE A 412 -5.09 -22.09 1.84
N GLY A 413 -5.98 -21.27 2.40
CA GLY A 413 -7.44 -21.41 2.22
C GLY A 413 -7.93 -20.88 0.88
N MET A 414 -8.82 -21.61 0.25
CA MET A 414 -9.46 -21.29 -1.03
C MET A 414 -10.97 -21.38 -0.91
N GLY A 415 -11.69 -20.47 -1.58
CA GLY A 415 -13.15 -20.31 -1.51
C GLY A 415 -13.56 -19.18 -0.56
N GLY A 416 -14.76 -18.61 -0.79
CA GLY A 416 -15.34 -17.53 -0.01
C GLY A 416 -15.54 -16.23 -0.79
N GLN A 417 -16.31 -15.32 -0.19
CA GLN A 417 -16.67 -14.07 -0.87
C GLN A 417 -15.51 -13.12 -1.17
N ASN A 418 -14.38 -13.29 -0.49
CA ASN A 418 -13.14 -12.50 -0.69
C ASN A 418 -12.01 -13.35 -1.30
N SER A 419 -12.32 -14.56 -1.78
CA SER A 419 -11.40 -15.48 -2.41
C SER A 419 -11.96 -15.94 -3.76
N VAL A 420 -12.43 -17.19 -3.87
CA VAL A 420 -13.14 -17.68 -5.05
C VAL A 420 -14.65 -17.65 -4.74
N ARG A 421 -15.35 -16.68 -5.30
CA ARG A 421 -16.82 -16.53 -5.12
C ARG A 421 -17.56 -17.74 -5.67
N GLY A 422 -18.73 -18.04 -5.14
CA GLY A 422 -19.47 -19.26 -5.47
C GLY A 422 -19.27 -20.40 -4.48
N PHE A 423 -18.21 -20.33 -3.67
CA PHE A 423 -17.85 -21.30 -2.65
C PHE A 423 -18.05 -20.74 -1.24
N TYR A 424 -18.13 -21.63 -0.24
CA TYR A 424 -18.04 -21.24 1.17
C TYR A 424 -16.61 -20.84 1.54
N GLU A 425 -16.45 -20.13 2.65
CA GLU A 425 -15.12 -19.79 3.17
C GLU A 425 -14.30 -21.06 3.40
N ARG A 426 -13.05 -21.06 2.94
CA ARG A 426 -12.12 -22.20 3.07
C ARG A 426 -12.68 -23.55 2.60
N THR A 427 -13.46 -23.58 1.52
CA THR A 427 -13.98 -24.84 0.92
C THR A 427 -12.85 -25.85 0.66
N ALA A 428 -11.65 -25.38 0.35
CA ALA A 428 -10.42 -26.18 0.28
C ALA A 428 -9.27 -25.45 0.93
N ALA A 429 -8.32 -26.22 1.51
CA ALA A 429 -7.10 -25.68 2.10
C ALA A 429 -5.93 -26.62 1.79
N HIS A 430 -4.77 -26.07 1.40
CA HIS A 430 -3.59 -26.83 0.99
C HIS A 430 -2.29 -26.19 1.45
N ASP A 431 -1.22 -26.95 1.49
CA ASP A 431 0.11 -26.47 1.89
C ASP A 431 0.67 -25.45 0.91
N ILE A 432 0.51 -25.71 -0.39
CA ILE A 432 0.84 -24.80 -1.48
C ILE A 432 -0.46 -24.39 -2.17
N GLY A 433 -0.59 -23.12 -2.49
CA GLY A 433 -1.74 -22.64 -3.24
C GLY A 433 -1.51 -21.28 -3.88
N HIS A 434 -2.33 -20.98 -4.87
CA HIS A 434 -2.42 -19.67 -5.47
C HIS A 434 -3.86 -19.39 -5.89
N ARG A 435 -4.22 -18.13 -5.91
CA ARG A 435 -5.51 -17.66 -6.42
C ARG A 435 -5.32 -16.45 -7.30
N VAL A 436 -6.22 -16.27 -8.25
CA VAL A 436 -6.31 -15.11 -9.11
C VAL A 436 -7.75 -14.62 -9.16
N THR A 437 -7.93 -13.32 -9.09
CA THR A 437 -9.19 -12.62 -9.30
C THR A 437 -9.00 -11.58 -10.38
N VAL A 438 -9.87 -11.57 -11.38
CA VAL A 438 -9.94 -10.54 -12.42
C VAL A 438 -11.33 -9.92 -12.36
N GLU A 439 -11.41 -8.61 -12.19
CA GLU A 439 -12.65 -7.85 -12.14
C GLU A 439 -12.64 -6.72 -13.16
N MET A 440 -13.72 -6.57 -13.89
CA MET A 440 -13.98 -5.44 -14.78
C MET A 440 -15.20 -4.69 -14.27
N TYR A 441 -14.95 -3.50 -13.72
CA TYR A 441 -16.00 -2.58 -13.30
C TYR A 441 -16.45 -1.72 -14.47
N GLY A 442 -17.76 -1.59 -14.65
CA GLY A 442 -18.36 -0.61 -15.53
C GLY A 442 -18.32 0.81 -14.96
N PRO A 443 -18.83 1.78 -15.75
CA PRO A 443 -18.85 3.18 -15.33
C PRO A 443 -19.68 3.40 -14.05
N GLU A 444 -19.45 4.53 -13.40
CA GLU A 444 -20.21 4.95 -12.23
C GLU A 444 -21.63 5.37 -12.64
N ILE A 445 -22.65 4.73 -12.06
CA ILE A 445 -24.07 4.92 -12.39
C ILE A 445 -24.92 5.35 -11.19
N GLY A 446 -24.34 5.54 -10.00
CA GLY A 446 -25.08 5.84 -8.77
C GLY A 446 -25.86 7.16 -8.85
N TYR A 447 -25.36 8.15 -9.62
CA TYR A 447 -26.05 9.41 -9.85
C TYR A 447 -27.44 9.23 -10.51
N GLN A 448 -27.66 8.12 -11.20
CA GLN A 448 -28.98 7.76 -11.78
C GLN A 448 -29.98 7.30 -10.70
N ILE A 449 -29.46 6.87 -9.54
CA ILE A 449 -30.28 6.48 -8.38
C ILE A 449 -30.61 7.73 -7.56
N ALA A 450 -29.59 8.45 -7.11
CA ALA A 450 -29.70 9.75 -6.43
C ALA A 450 -28.29 10.41 -6.32
N PRO A 451 -28.20 11.73 -6.08
CA PRO A 451 -26.94 12.49 -6.09
C PRO A 451 -25.88 12.02 -5.08
N ASP A 452 -26.28 11.41 -3.96
CA ASP A 452 -25.42 10.92 -2.90
C ASP A 452 -25.04 9.44 -3.04
N TRP A 453 -25.50 8.77 -4.12
CA TRP A 453 -25.14 7.40 -4.41
C TRP A 453 -23.97 7.31 -5.38
N LYS A 454 -23.09 6.34 -5.12
CA LYS A 454 -22.11 5.84 -6.06
C LYS A 454 -22.38 4.35 -6.26
N ALA A 455 -22.48 3.90 -7.50
CA ALA A 455 -22.77 2.51 -7.81
C ALA A 455 -22.06 2.07 -9.09
N ARG A 456 -21.49 0.87 -9.07
CA ARG A 456 -20.89 0.23 -10.24
C ARG A 456 -21.35 -1.23 -10.32
N VAL A 457 -21.54 -1.71 -11.51
CA VAL A 457 -21.65 -3.14 -11.80
C VAL A 457 -20.29 -3.66 -12.25
N LEU A 458 -20.06 -4.94 -12.06
CA LEU A 458 -18.82 -5.59 -12.47
C LEU A 458 -19.07 -7.00 -13.00
N GLY A 459 -18.18 -7.46 -13.88
CA GLY A 459 -17.99 -8.86 -14.21
C GLY A 459 -16.71 -9.37 -13.56
N PHE A 460 -16.65 -10.65 -13.18
CA PHE A 460 -15.46 -11.22 -12.56
C PHE A 460 -15.19 -12.67 -12.97
N ILE A 461 -13.94 -13.05 -12.81
CA ILE A 461 -13.44 -14.42 -12.89
C ILE A 461 -12.55 -14.63 -11.68
N ASP A 462 -12.83 -15.67 -10.89
CA ASP A 462 -12.03 -16.11 -9.76
C ASP A 462 -11.56 -17.54 -10.00
N ALA A 463 -10.28 -17.81 -9.72
CA ALA A 463 -9.73 -19.17 -9.79
C ALA A 463 -8.69 -19.38 -8.68
N ALA A 464 -8.61 -20.58 -8.14
CA ALA A 464 -7.59 -21.00 -7.22
C ALA A 464 -7.20 -22.46 -7.45
N ARG A 465 -5.96 -22.79 -7.14
CA ARG A 465 -5.46 -24.16 -7.15
C ARG A 465 -4.51 -24.37 -5.99
N GLY A 466 -4.59 -25.54 -5.37
CA GLY A 466 -3.72 -25.90 -4.26
C GLY A 466 -3.39 -27.38 -4.25
N LYS A 467 -2.27 -27.71 -3.58
CA LYS A 467 -1.80 -29.07 -3.38
C LYS A 467 -1.08 -29.24 -2.07
N ASP A 468 -1.10 -30.43 -1.53
CA ASP A 468 -0.43 -30.81 -0.30
C ASP A 468 1.01 -31.27 -0.53
N GLN A 469 1.81 -31.22 0.53
CA GLN A 469 3.20 -31.66 0.56
C GLN A 469 3.39 -32.99 1.31
N ALA A 470 4.34 -33.78 0.85
CA ALA A 470 4.80 -34.95 1.56
C ALA A 470 5.51 -34.54 2.89
N PRO A 471 5.45 -35.36 3.96
CA PRO A 471 4.93 -36.74 4.00
C PRO A 471 3.43 -36.85 4.31
N ALA A 472 2.68 -35.75 4.41
CA ALA A 472 1.24 -35.82 4.60
C ALA A 472 0.55 -36.45 3.37
N ARG A 473 -0.73 -36.85 3.53
CA ARG A 473 -1.53 -37.35 2.41
C ARG A 473 -1.59 -36.29 1.32
N LEU A 474 -1.16 -36.64 0.13
CA LEU A 474 -1.19 -35.75 -1.02
C LEU A 474 -2.63 -35.58 -1.50
N ALA A 475 -3.11 -34.34 -1.52
CA ALA A 475 -4.36 -33.94 -2.13
C ALA A 475 -4.12 -32.71 -3.00
N GLU A 476 -4.94 -32.55 -4.00
CA GLU A 476 -4.95 -31.41 -4.91
C GLU A 476 -6.39 -31.02 -5.21
N SER A 477 -6.67 -29.74 -5.29
CA SER A 477 -7.97 -29.24 -5.73
C SER A 477 -7.82 -27.92 -6.50
N GLY A 478 -8.79 -27.70 -7.39
CA GLY A 478 -9.00 -26.47 -8.12
C GLY A 478 -10.40 -25.92 -7.83
N LEU A 479 -10.54 -24.62 -7.84
CA LEU A 479 -11.82 -23.91 -7.74
C LEU A 479 -11.84 -22.84 -8.82
N MET A 480 -12.94 -22.72 -9.56
CA MET A 480 -13.12 -21.66 -10.53
C MET A 480 -14.58 -21.19 -10.58
N SER A 481 -14.77 -19.89 -10.65
CA SER A 481 -16.08 -19.29 -10.85
C SER A 481 -16.01 -18.07 -11.77
N ILE A 482 -17.13 -17.77 -12.39
CA ILE A 482 -17.38 -16.55 -13.14
C ILE A 482 -18.66 -15.90 -12.61
N GLY A 483 -18.79 -14.60 -12.76
CA GLY A 483 -20.02 -13.97 -12.28
C GLY A 483 -20.11 -12.49 -12.58
N VAL A 484 -21.18 -11.92 -12.05
CA VAL A 484 -21.46 -10.50 -12.10
C VAL A 484 -21.71 -10.00 -10.68
N GLY A 485 -21.44 -8.73 -10.45
CA GLY A 485 -21.65 -8.13 -9.14
C GLY A 485 -22.04 -6.67 -9.21
N ALA A 486 -22.41 -6.13 -8.06
CA ALA A 486 -22.69 -4.71 -7.87
C ALA A 486 -22.04 -4.21 -6.58
N ARG A 487 -21.59 -3.00 -6.62
CA ARG A 487 -21.05 -2.25 -5.47
C ARG A 487 -21.77 -0.93 -5.42
N ALA A 488 -22.33 -0.57 -4.27
CA ALA A 488 -23.00 0.70 -4.11
C ALA A 488 -22.68 1.31 -2.74
N THR A 489 -22.53 2.62 -2.70
CA THR A 489 -22.35 3.38 -1.45
C THR A 489 -23.27 4.58 -1.44
N LYS A 490 -23.79 4.93 -0.26
CA LYS A 490 -24.56 6.14 -0.05
C LYS A 490 -23.83 7.03 0.95
N GLY A 491 -23.27 8.13 0.44
CA GLY A 491 -22.44 9.01 1.23
C GLY A 491 -21.26 8.27 1.89
N LYS A 492 -21.05 8.52 3.19
CA LYS A 492 -20.01 7.87 4.00
C LYS A 492 -20.55 6.71 4.87
N HIS A 493 -21.87 6.50 4.87
CA HIS A 493 -22.54 5.70 5.86
C HIS A 493 -22.88 4.29 5.38
N LEU A 494 -23.43 4.13 4.18
CA LEU A 494 -23.93 2.85 3.70
C LEU A 494 -23.03 2.27 2.60
N SER A 495 -22.67 1.02 2.73
CA SER A 495 -21.98 0.22 1.71
C SER A 495 -22.75 -1.07 1.44
N LEU A 496 -22.98 -1.37 0.17
CA LEU A 496 -23.69 -2.55 -0.31
C LEU A 496 -22.82 -3.31 -1.31
N ARG A 497 -22.82 -4.63 -1.19
CA ARG A 497 -22.19 -5.56 -2.11
C ARG A 497 -23.16 -6.67 -2.46
N ALA A 498 -23.21 -7.04 -3.73
CA ALA A 498 -23.88 -8.24 -4.19
C ALA A 498 -23.07 -8.87 -5.31
N ASP A 499 -22.90 -10.19 -5.29
CA ASP A 499 -22.21 -10.97 -6.32
C ASP A 499 -23.01 -12.23 -6.62
N PHE A 500 -23.18 -12.55 -7.90
CA PHE A 500 -23.79 -13.78 -8.41
C PHE A 500 -22.70 -14.58 -9.11
N ALA A 501 -22.28 -15.67 -8.50
CA ALA A 501 -21.18 -16.50 -8.95
C ALA A 501 -21.68 -17.86 -9.43
N LEU A 502 -21.30 -18.21 -10.66
CA LEU A 502 -21.50 -19.53 -11.26
C LEU A 502 -20.21 -20.34 -11.11
N VAL A 503 -20.31 -21.53 -10.50
CA VAL A 503 -19.18 -22.45 -10.35
C VAL A 503 -18.87 -23.07 -11.72
N VAL A 504 -17.62 -22.93 -12.16
CA VAL A 504 -17.10 -23.48 -13.44
C VAL A 504 -16.27 -24.74 -13.20
N ASP A 505 -15.47 -24.76 -12.12
CA ASP A 505 -14.72 -25.93 -11.66
C ASP A 505 -14.94 -26.04 -10.15
N GLY A 506 -15.47 -27.15 -9.70
CA GLY A 506 -15.99 -27.33 -8.36
C GLY A 506 -15.34 -28.49 -7.59
N THR A 507 -15.88 -28.74 -6.40
CA THR A 507 -15.51 -29.86 -5.52
C THR A 507 -16.72 -30.77 -5.31
N ALA A 508 -16.53 -31.88 -4.59
CA ALA A 508 -17.63 -32.79 -4.22
C ALA A 508 -18.77 -32.09 -3.44
N ASN A 509 -18.48 -30.98 -2.76
CA ASN A 509 -19.44 -30.20 -1.97
C ASN A 509 -20.06 -29.02 -2.73
N ARG A 510 -19.55 -28.72 -3.93
CA ARG A 510 -20.04 -27.65 -4.83
C ARG A 510 -19.78 -28.06 -6.27
N GLU A 511 -20.81 -28.45 -6.95
CA GLU A 511 -20.72 -29.00 -8.31
C GLU A 511 -20.64 -27.89 -9.37
N THR A 512 -20.04 -28.24 -10.50
CA THR A 512 -20.02 -27.35 -11.68
C THR A 512 -21.46 -27.04 -12.12
N GLY A 513 -21.73 -25.77 -12.41
CA GLY A 513 -23.05 -25.27 -12.78
C GLY A 513 -23.89 -24.74 -11.62
N GLU A 514 -23.47 -24.91 -10.38
CA GLU A 514 -24.16 -24.31 -9.24
C GLU A 514 -23.99 -22.79 -9.18
N LEU A 515 -25.07 -22.10 -8.82
CA LEU A 515 -25.08 -20.65 -8.60
C LEU A 515 -25.10 -20.35 -7.10
N ARG A 516 -24.23 -19.43 -6.68
CA ARG A 516 -24.27 -18.86 -5.32
C ARG A 516 -24.27 -17.34 -5.36
N THR A 517 -25.11 -16.75 -4.53
CA THR A 517 -25.13 -15.31 -4.29
C THR A 517 -24.32 -15.00 -3.04
N HIS A 518 -23.46 -13.99 -3.12
CA HIS A 518 -22.84 -13.35 -1.97
C HIS A 518 -23.39 -11.94 -1.82
N PHE A 519 -23.71 -11.54 -0.61
CA PHE A 519 -24.13 -10.18 -0.31
C PHE A 519 -23.49 -9.67 0.98
N GLY A 520 -23.35 -8.37 1.07
CA GLY A 520 -22.89 -7.70 2.26
C GLY A 520 -23.48 -6.29 2.35
N LEU A 521 -23.78 -5.90 3.57
CA LEU A 521 -24.26 -4.57 3.94
C LEU A 521 -23.42 -4.08 5.10
N ALA A 522 -22.94 -2.83 5.05
CA ALA A 522 -22.30 -2.18 6.17
C ALA A 522 -22.86 -0.76 6.33
N TYR A 523 -23.15 -0.39 7.57
CA TYR A 523 -23.59 0.96 7.93
C TYR A 523 -22.67 1.54 9.00
N THR A 524 -22.06 2.68 8.66
CA THR A 524 -21.14 3.42 9.55
C THR A 524 -21.87 4.65 10.11
N PHE A 525 -21.85 4.75 11.42
CA PHE A 525 -22.48 5.82 12.17
C PHE A 525 -21.58 7.04 12.30
#